data_41a3b8b30517fc20994ae386f8275e4c
#
_entry.id   41a3b8b30517fc20994ae386f8275e4c
#
_cell.length_a   1.000
_cell.length_b   1.000
_cell.length_c   1.000
_cell.angle_alpha   90.00
_cell.angle_beta   90.00
_cell.angle_gamma   90.00
#
_symmetry.space_group_name_H-M   'P 1'
#
loop_
_entity.id
_entity.type
_entity.pdbx_description
1 polymer ?
#
loop_
_entity_poly.entity_id
_entity_poly.type
_entity_poly.pdbx_seq_one_letter_code
_entity_poly.pdbx_strand_id
1 'polypeptide(L)'
;MTQVLEEFSELTDPRTGKPLMDRTTLIANTSNMPVAAREASIYTGLTLAEYYRDMGYDVAIMADSTSRWAEALRELSGRLEEMPAEEGFPAYLASRLSAFYERAGMMHNLNGTDGSVTIIGAVSPQGGDFSEPVTQNTKRFVRCFWGLDKSLAYARHFPAIHWLTSYSEYLNDLSHWYQDNVSPKFVDYRNRLMALLNQESSLLEIVKLIGSDVL
;
A
#
# COMPACT_ATOMS: atom_id res chain seq x y z
N MET A 1 -0.61 -12.67 -12.47
CA MET A 1 -0.98 -11.76 -13.56
C MET A 1 -2.05 -12.35 -14.48
N THR A 2 -1.91 -13.54 -15.01
CA THR A 2 -2.92 -14.19 -15.85
C THR A 2 -4.28 -14.28 -15.14
N GLN A 3 -4.28 -14.72 -13.89
CA GLN A 3 -5.49 -14.79 -13.07
C GLN A 3 -6.14 -13.40 -12.86
N VAL A 4 -5.34 -12.36 -12.61
CA VAL A 4 -5.86 -10.98 -12.48
C VAL A 4 -6.49 -10.53 -13.80
N LEU A 5 -5.87 -10.83 -14.93
CA LEU A 5 -6.45 -10.53 -16.25
C LEU A 5 -7.80 -11.21 -16.48
N GLU A 6 -7.91 -12.50 -16.13
CA GLU A 6 -9.15 -13.27 -16.25
C GLU A 6 -10.24 -12.70 -15.33
N GLU A 7 -9.95 -12.54 -14.04
CA GLU A 7 -10.92 -12.03 -13.06
C GLU A 7 -11.35 -10.58 -13.34
N PHE A 8 -10.42 -9.69 -13.74
CA PHE A 8 -10.78 -8.31 -14.07
C PHE A 8 -11.60 -8.16 -15.33
N SER A 9 -11.45 -9.09 -16.29
CA SER A 9 -12.27 -9.07 -17.51
C SER A 9 -13.73 -9.38 -17.24
N GLU A 10 -14.03 -10.10 -16.17
CA GLU A 10 -15.40 -10.46 -15.76
C GLU A 10 -16.07 -9.36 -14.91
N LEU A 11 -15.28 -8.44 -14.33
CA LEU A 11 -15.80 -7.37 -13.49
C LEU A 11 -16.40 -6.26 -14.34
N THR A 12 -17.58 -5.80 -13.91
CA THR A 12 -18.30 -4.70 -14.54
C THR A 12 -18.41 -3.51 -13.58
N ASP A 13 -18.27 -2.31 -14.11
CA ASP A 13 -18.53 -1.07 -13.36
C ASP A 13 -20.04 -0.99 -13.04
N PRO A 14 -20.44 -1.00 -11.76
CA PRO A 14 -21.85 -0.96 -11.37
C PRO A 14 -22.57 0.33 -11.79
N ARG A 15 -21.85 1.39 -12.09
CA ARG A 15 -22.42 2.68 -12.51
C ARG A 15 -22.73 2.72 -14.01
N THR A 16 -21.85 2.14 -14.82
CA THR A 16 -21.93 2.23 -16.29
C THR A 16 -22.33 0.93 -16.95
N GLY A 17 -22.24 -0.22 -16.25
CA GLY A 17 -22.45 -1.55 -16.79
C GLY A 17 -21.38 -2.00 -17.82
N LYS A 18 -20.31 -1.22 -18.00
CA LYS A 18 -19.19 -1.54 -18.89
C LYS A 18 -18.14 -2.39 -18.17
N PRO A 19 -17.33 -3.18 -18.92
CA PRO A 19 -16.22 -3.90 -18.33
C PRO A 19 -15.26 -2.96 -17.58
N LEU A 20 -14.79 -3.37 -16.41
CA LEU A 20 -13.83 -2.59 -15.62
C LEU A 20 -12.48 -2.46 -16.35
N MET A 21 -12.16 -3.45 -17.20
CA MET A 21 -10.95 -3.42 -18.04
C MET A 21 -10.87 -2.24 -18.98
N ASP A 22 -12.01 -1.67 -19.43
CA ASP A 22 -12.03 -0.47 -20.29
C ASP A 22 -11.40 0.76 -19.59
N ARG A 23 -11.31 0.71 -18.26
CA ARG A 23 -10.73 1.77 -17.41
C ARG A 23 -9.46 1.33 -16.70
N THR A 24 -8.88 0.21 -17.09
CA THR A 24 -7.72 -0.37 -16.41
C THR A 24 -6.54 -0.44 -17.36
N THR A 25 -5.40 0.06 -16.93
CA THR A 25 -4.12 -0.10 -17.64
C THR A 25 -3.25 -1.07 -16.85
N LEU A 26 -2.79 -2.13 -17.49
CA LEU A 26 -1.91 -3.12 -16.88
C LEU A 26 -0.48 -2.90 -17.37
N ILE A 27 0.44 -2.73 -16.41
CA ILE A 27 1.88 -2.61 -16.67
C ILE A 27 2.54 -3.85 -16.11
N ALA A 28 2.93 -4.76 -16.98
CA ALA A 28 3.53 -6.03 -16.60
C ALA A 28 5.06 -5.93 -16.59
N ASN A 29 5.64 -6.32 -15.47
CA ASN A 29 7.07 -6.39 -15.25
C ASN A 29 7.45 -7.82 -14.87
N THR A 30 8.16 -8.52 -15.73
CA THR A 30 8.60 -9.89 -15.48
C THR A 30 10.08 -9.92 -15.12
N SER A 31 10.51 -10.96 -14.37
CA SER A 31 11.89 -11.08 -13.88
C SER A 31 12.94 -11.23 -14.99
N ASN A 32 12.52 -11.61 -16.19
CA ASN A 32 13.39 -11.75 -17.36
C ASN A 32 13.57 -10.43 -18.16
N MET A 33 12.87 -9.37 -17.77
CA MET A 33 13.04 -8.06 -18.40
C MET A 33 14.36 -7.41 -17.97
N PRO A 34 14.95 -6.56 -18.83
CA PRO A 34 16.14 -5.77 -18.45
C PRO A 34 15.88 -4.95 -17.19
N VAL A 35 16.90 -4.84 -16.33
CA VAL A 35 16.80 -4.12 -15.06
C VAL A 35 16.33 -2.67 -15.22
N ALA A 36 16.83 -1.98 -16.26
CA ALA A 36 16.40 -0.61 -16.55
C ALA A 36 14.90 -0.51 -16.91
N ALA A 37 14.36 -1.50 -17.62
CA ALA A 37 12.94 -1.55 -17.92
C ALA A 37 12.09 -1.81 -16.65
N ARG A 38 12.58 -2.68 -15.76
CA ARG A 38 11.93 -2.94 -14.46
C ARG A 38 11.93 -1.70 -13.57
N GLU A 39 13.03 -0.95 -13.56
CA GLU A 39 13.11 0.31 -12.82
C GLU A 39 12.20 1.39 -13.44
N ALA A 40 12.19 1.54 -14.75
CA ALA A 40 11.42 2.58 -15.45
C ALA A 40 9.90 2.35 -15.41
N SER A 41 9.43 1.12 -15.21
CA SER A 41 8.02 0.76 -15.28
C SER A 41 7.14 1.50 -14.27
N ILE A 42 7.68 1.78 -13.07
CA ILE A 42 6.94 2.48 -12.03
C ILE A 42 6.65 3.94 -12.43
N TYR A 43 7.61 4.58 -13.09
CA TYR A 43 7.44 5.94 -13.60
C TYR A 43 6.47 5.99 -14.79
N THR A 44 6.46 4.96 -15.61
CA THR A 44 5.47 4.83 -16.70
C THR A 44 4.05 4.78 -16.13
N GLY A 45 3.82 3.96 -15.10
CA GLY A 45 2.53 3.89 -14.42
C GLY A 45 2.12 5.21 -13.80
N LEU A 46 3.07 5.86 -13.13
CA LEU A 46 2.84 7.14 -12.48
C LEU A 46 2.51 8.26 -13.51
N THR A 47 3.24 8.31 -14.62
CA THR A 47 2.99 9.28 -15.70
C THR A 47 1.59 9.12 -16.29
N LEU A 48 1.15 7.90 -16.54
CA LEU A 48 -0.21 7.63 -17.01
C LEU A 48 -1.26 8.06 -15.97
N ALA A 49 -1.03 7.76 -14.70
CA ALA A 49 -1.96 8.15 -13.64
C ALA A 49 -2.08 9.67 -13.51
N GLU A 50 -0.96 10.39 -13.57
CA GLU A 50 -0.95 11.85 -13.51
C GLU A 50 -1.60 12.48 -14.74
N TYR A 51 -1.42 11.89 -15.92
CA TYR A 51 -2.08 12.34 -17.13
C TYR A 51 -3.61 12.30 -17.00
N TYR A 52 -4.16 11.21 -16.46
CA TYR A 52 -5.60 11.12 -16.22
C TYR A 52 -6.07 12.01 -15.06
N ARG A 53 -5.27 12.14 -14.00
CA ARG A 53 -5.55 13.10 -12.92
C ARG A 53 -5.70 14.51 -13.46
N ASP A 54 -4.80 14.94 -14.34
CA ASP A 54 -4.80 16.30 -14.91
C ASP A 54 -5.98 16.53 -15.86
N MET A 55 -6.64 15.47 -16.30
CA MET A 55 -7.92 15.51 -17.00
C MET A 55 -9.14 15.60 -16.06
N GLY A 56 -8.94 15.55 -14.73
CA GLY A 56 -10.01 15.59 -13.73
C GLY A 56 -10.55 14.22 -13.33
N TYR A 57 -9.76 13.16 -13.50
CA TYR A 57 -10.14 11.82 -13.04
C TYR A 57 -9.52 11.45 -11.69
N ASP A 58 -10.21 10.59 -10.97
CA ASP A 58 -9.66 9.91 -9.80
C ASP A 58 -9.01 8.60 -10.24
N VAL A 59 -7.71 8.47 -9.98
CA VAL A 59 -6.90 7.35 -10.44
C VAL A 59 -6.33 6.57 -9.26
N ALA A 60 -6.42 5.24 -9.30
CA ALA A 60 -5.78 4.35 -8.34
C ALA A 60 -4.61 3.62 -8.99
N ILE A 61 -3.44 3.69 -8.37
CA ILE A 61 -2.26 2.89 -8.74
C ILE A 61 -2.12 1.76 -7.73
N MET A 62 -2.07 0.53 -8.22
CA MET A 62 -1.77 -0.66 -7.41
C MET A 62 -0.41 -1.20 -7.85
N ALA A 63 0.62 -0.94 -7.04
CA ALA A 63 2.00 -1.37 -7.33
C ALA A 63 2.32 -2.66 -6.55
N ASP A 64 2.28 -3.79 -7.22
CA ASP A 64 2.64 -5.09 -6.64
C ASP A 64 3.90 -5.64 -7.33
N SER A 65 5.06 -5.56 -6.72
CA SER A 65 5.35 -4.90 -5.44
C SER A 65 6.47 -3.89 -5.59
N THR A 66 6.50 -2.87 -4.74
CA THR A 66 7.58 -1.90 -4.69
C THR A 66 8.91 -2.51 -4.25
N SER A 67 8.88 -3.65 -3.54
CA SER A 67 10.09 -4.42 -3.22
C SER A 67 10.83 -4.89 -4.48
N ARG A 68 10.12 -5.29 -5.53
CA ARG A 68 10.73 -5.69 -6.79
C ARG A 68 11.35 -4.52 -7.54
N TRP A 69 10.75 -3.36 -7.43
CA TRP A 69 11.36 -2.13 -7.92
C TRP A 69 12.64 -1.77 -7.16
N ALA A 70 12.63 -1.88 -5.83
CA ALA A 70 13.82 -1.66 -5.01
C ALA A 70 14.95 -2.65 -5.33
N GLU A 71 14.63 -3.92 -5.62
CA GLU A 71 15.59 -4.90 -6.11
C GLU A 71 16.22 -4.46 -7.45
N ALA A 72 15.42 -3.91 -8.36
CA ALA A 72 15.95 -3.37 -9.62
C ALA A 72 16.87 -2.17 -9.39
N LEU A 73 16.55 -1.28 -8.46
CA LEU A 73 17.44 -0.18 -8.06
C LEU A 73 18.76 -0.70 -7.49
N ARG A 74 18.72 -1.72 -6.64
CA ARG A 74 19.91 -2.36 -6.07
C ARG A 74 20.79 -2.99 -7.14
N GLU A 75 20.19 -3.71 -8.09
CA GLU A 75 20.91 -4.31 -9.22
C GLU A 75 21.55 -3.24 -10.11
N LEU A 76 20.83 -2.16 -10.39
CA LEU A 76 21.32 -1.06 -11.24
C LEU A 76 22.50 -0.34 -10.59
N SER A 77 22.37 0.03 -9.30
CA SER A 77 23.45 0.69 -8.55
C SER A 77 24.69 -0.18 -8.44
N GLY A 78 24.53 -1.50 -8.27
CA GLY A 78 25.63 -2.46 -8.27
C GLY A 78 26.36 -2.53 -9.62
N ARG A 79 25.64 -2.45 -10.75
CA ARG A 79 26.24 -2.40 -12.09
C ARG A 79 26.96 -1.08 -12.39
N LEU A 80 26.52 0.00 -11.73
CA LEU A 80 27.15 1.31 -11.83
C LEU A 80 28.31 1.51 -10.82
N GLU A 81 28.64 0.45 -10.06
CA GLU A 81 29.68 0.46 -9.03
C GLU A 81 29.48 1.58 -7.98
N GLU A 82 28.22 1.95 -7.71
CA GLU A 82 27.88 2.90 -6.66
C GLU A 82 28.13 2.28 -5.28
N MET A 83 28.53 3.12 -4.31
CA MET A 83 28.76 2.65 -2.94
C MET A 83 27.43 2.15 -2.33
N PRO A 84 27.35 0.87 -1.91
CA PRO A 84 26.15 0.33 -1.31
C PRO A 84 25.95 0.90 0.10
N ALA A 85 24.68 1.15 0.45
CA ALA A 85 24.25 1.45 1.81
C ALA A 85 23.72 0.17 2.50
N GLU A 86 22.74 0.32 3.38
CA GLU A 86 22.13 -0.75 4.15
C GLU A 86 21.60 -1.88 3.26
N GLU A 87 21.96 -3.12 3.59
CA GLU A 87 21.61 -4.35 2.83
C GLU A 87 21.92 -4.33 1.32
N GLY A 88 22.89 -3.52 0.92
CA GLY A 88 23.30 -3.40 -0.49
C GLY A 88 22.38 -2.54 -1.35
N PHE A 89 21.40 -1.86 -0.75
CA PHE A 89 20.59 -0.88 -1.45
C PHE A 89 21.35 0.43 -1.69
N PRO A 90 21.01 1.21 -2.71
CA PRO A 90 21.62 2.52 -2.91
C PRO A 90 21.21 3.49 -1.81
N ALA A 91 22.09 4.43 -1.45
CA ALA A 91 21.85 5.43 -0.42
C ALA A 91 20.61 6.31 -0.71
N TYR A 92 20.23 6.42 -1.98
CA TYR A 92 19.05 7.19 -2.41
C TYR A 92 17.73 6.39 -2.43
N LEU A 93 17.69 5.15 -1.92
CA LEU A 93 16.46 4.36 -1.86
C LEU A 93 15.31 5.12 -1.19
N ALA A 94 15.58 5.72 -0.02
CA ALA A 94 14.59 6.47 0.73
C ALA A 94 14.01 7.64 -0.08
N SER A 95 14.86 8.43 -0.73
CA SER A 95 14.40 9.57 -1.53
C SER A 95 13.61 9.14 -2.77
N ARG A 96 13.95 8.01 -3.38
CA ARG A 96 13.18 7.45 -4.51
C ARG A 96 11.80 6.97 -4.09
N LEU A 97 11.71 6.27 -2.96
CA LEU A 97 10.43 5.85 -2.38
C LEU A 97 9.56 7.06 -2.00
N SER A 98 10.15 8.05 -1.33
CA SER A 98 9.46 9.30 -0.99
C SER A 98 8.91 9.99 -2.23
N ALA A 99 9.74 10.20 -3.25
CA ALA A 99 9.34 10.85 -4.49
C ALA A 99 8.20 10.11 -5.21
N PHE A 100 8.15 8.78 -5.11
CA PHE A 100 7.06 7.99 -5.67
C PHE A 100 5.75 8.20 -4.90
N TYR A 101 5.76 8.04 -3.57
CA TYR A 101 4.55 8.16 -2.76
C TYR A 101 4.06 9.60 -2.64
N GLU A 102 4.95 10.60 -2.74
CA GLU A 102 4.59 12.02 -2.71
C GLU A 102 3.70 12.43 -3.90
N ARG A 103 3.70 11.65 -4.98
CA ARG A 103 2.83 11.90 -6.15
C ARG A 103 1.36 11.59 -5.89
N ALA A 104 1.04 10.87 -4.82
CA ALA A 104 -0.34 10.64 -4.39
C ALA A 104 -0.94 11.91 -3.78
N GLY A 105 -2.15 12.22 -4.15
CA GLY A 105 -2.88 13.36 -3.60
C GLY A 105 -3.96 13.88 -4.52
N MET A 106 -4.71 14.84 -4.03
CA MET A 106 -5.73 15.57 -4.77
C MET A 106 -5.10 16.85 -5.33
N MET A 107 -5.38 17.15 -6.59
CA MET A 107 -4.87 18.31 -7.31
C MET A 107 -6.02 19.13 -7.89
N HIS A 108 -5.90 20.44 -7.76
CA HIS A 108 -6.71 21.37 -8.53
C HIS A 108 -5.99 21.66 -9.85
N ASN A 109 -6.58 21.20 -10.95
CA ASN A 109 -5.95 21.21 -12.25
C ASN A 109 -6.03 22.61 -12.92
N LEU A 110 -5.11 22.89 -13.84
CA LEU A 110 -5.09 24.16 -14.57
C LEU A 110 -6.35 24.41 -15.42
N ASN A 111 -7.06 23.35 -15.80
CA ASN A 111 -8.32 23.44 -16.53
C ASN A 111 -9.54 23.71 -15.62
N GLY A 112 -9.32 23.90 -14.31
CA GLY A 112 -10.38 24.16 -13.32
C GLY A 112 -11.12 22.92 -12.83
N THR A 113 -10.65 21.69 -13.16
CA THR A 113 -11.19 20.44 -12.61
C THR A 113 -10.34 19.95 -11.44
N ASP A 114 -10.94 19.15 -10.58
CA ASP A 114 -10.21 18.39 -9.54
C ASP A 114 -9.93 16.97 -10.02
N GLY A 115 -8.78 16.46 -9.67
CA GLY A 115 -8.40 15.08 -9.93
C GLY A 115 -7.50 14.54 -8.84
N SER A 116 -7.46 13.22 -8.66
CA SER A 116 -6.65 12.60 -7.62
C SER A 116 -5.86 11.39 -8.09
N VAL A 117 -4.74 11.14 -7.42
CA VAL A 117 -3.98 9.88 -7.51
C VAL A 117 -3.93 9.24 -6.14
N THR A 118 -4.40 8.02 -6.04
CA THR A 118 -4.27 7.17 -4.86
C THR A 118 -3.26 6.06 -5.17
N ILE A 119 -2.24 5.92 -4.33
CA ILE A 119 -1.20 4.89 -4.49
C ILE A 119 -1.36 3.82 -3.41
N ILE A 120 -1.53 2.57 -3.83
CA ILE A 120 -1.52 1.38 -2.98
C ILE A 120 -0.28 0.57 -3.35
N GLY A 121 0.76 0.68 -2.55
CA GLY A 121 2.02 -0.03 -2.76
C GLY A 121 2.09 -1.28 -1.90
N ALA A 122 2.23 -2.44 -2.52
CA ALA A 122 2.52 -3.66 -1.82
C ALA A 122 4.03 -3.74 -1.53
N VAL A 123 4.37 -4.17 -0.33
CA VAL A 123 5.74 -4.46 0.10
C VAL A 123 5.80 -5.93 0.48
N SER A 124 6.82 -6.64 0.01
CA SER A 124 6.99 -8.08 0.22
C SER A 124 8.31 -8.35 0.96
N PRO A 125 8.38 -8.07 2.28
CA PRO A 125 9.59 -8.30 3.05
C PRO A 125 9.90 -9.80 3.15
N GLN A 126 11.18 -10.16 3.01
CA GLN A 126 11.60 -11.55 3.13
C GLN A 126 11.31 -12.08 4.52
N GLY A 127 10.74 -13.27 4.60
CA GLY A 127 10.37 -13.88 5.88
C GLY A 127 9.26 -13.16 6.66
N GLY A 128 8.72 -12.05 6.16
CA GLY A 128 7.79 -11.20 6.89
C GLY A 128 8.49 -10.25 7.87
N ASP A 129 9.77 -10.01 7.69
CA ASP A 129 10.55 -9.08 8.51
C ASP A 129 10.32 -7.64 8.10
N PHE A 130 9.53 -6.92 8.86
CA PHE A 130 9.24 -5.50 8.64
C PHE A 130 10.40 -4.57 9.00
N SER A 131 11.55 -5.08 9.48
CA SER A 131 12.73 -4.27 9.78
C SER A 131 13.60 -4.01 8.54
N GLU A 132 13.33 -4.69 7.41
CA GLU A 132 14.09 -4.52 6.18
C GLU A 132 13.98 -3.08 5.62
N PRO A 133 15.02 -2.57 4.91
CA PRO A 133 15.10 -1.15 4.53
C PRO A 133 13.94 -0.63 3.69
N VAL A 134 13.40 -1.44 2.76
CA VAL A 134 12.31 -1.02 1.88
C VAL A 134 11.04 -0.79 2.69
N THR A 135 10.69 -1.73 3.57
CA THR A 135 9.51 -1.63 4.45
C THR A 135 9.64 -0.47 5.42
N GLN A 136 10.80 -0.33 6.07
CA GLN A 136 11.05 0.74 7.04
C GLN A 136 10.96 2.11 6.39
N ASN A 137 11.58 2.31 5.23
CA ASN A 137 11.50 3.58 4.51
C ASN A 137 10.08 3.83 4.00
N THR A 138 9.38 2.82 3.47
CA THR A 138 7.98 2.98 3.05
C THR A 138 7.10 3.46 4.20
N LYS A 139 7.20 2.83 5.37
CA LYS A 139 6.42 3.22 6.57
C LYS A 139 6.67 4.66 7.05
N ARG A 140 7.82 5.25 6.72
CA ARG A 140 8.12 6.66 7.05
C ARG A 140 7.35 7.65 6.17
N PHE A 141 7.00 7.25 4.94
CA PHE A 141 6.39 8.15 3.95
C PHE A 141 4.90 7.94 3.78
N VAL A 142 4.37 6.75 4.12
CA VAL A 142 2.95 6.46 3.99
C VAL A 142 2.21 6.75 5.29
N ARG A 143 1.04 7.35 5.18
CA ARG A 143 0.17 7.67 6.33
C ARG A 143 -0.81 6.54 6.67
N CYS A 144 -0.89 5.52 5.83
CA CYS A 144 -1.72 4.33 6.06
C CYS A 144 -0.91 3.08 5.76
N PHE A 145 -0.93 2.12 6.67
CA PHE A 145 -0.24 0.85 6.53
C PHE A 145 -1.15 -0.31 6.92
N TRP A 146 -1.23 -1.32 6.07
CA TRP A 146 -1.94 -2.56 6.32
C TRP A 146 -0.93 -3.69 6.50
N GLY A 147 -0.73 -4.11 7.74
CA GLY A 147 0.16 -5.20 8.08
C GLY A 147 -0.51 -6.55 7.82
N LEU A 148 -0.08 -7.26 6.78
CA LEU A 148 -0.55 -8.62 6.51
C LEU A 148 0.10 -9.59 7.50
N ASP A 149 -0.71 -10.49 8.06
CA ASP A 149 -0.29 -11.47 9.05
C ASP A 149 -0.51 -12.90 8.56
N LYS A 150 0.57 -13.70 8.66
CA LYS A 150 0.54 -15.10 8.22
C LYS A 150 -0.35 -15.99 9.10
N SER A 151 -0.42 -15.71 10.40
CA SER A 151 -1.23 -16.50 11.33
C SER A 151 -2.71 -16.34 11.04
N LEU A 152 -3.15 -15.11 10.73
CA LEU A 152 -4.51 -14.83 10.29
C LEU A 152 -4.84 -15.53 8.97
N ALA A 153 -3.91 -15.52 8.01
CA ALA A 153 -4.09 -16.21 6.73
C ALA A 153 -4.21 -17.73 6.91
N TYR A 154 -3.37 -18.35 7.75
CA TYR A 154 -3.46 -19.76 8.06
C TYR A 154 -4.74 -20.12 8.83
N ALA A 155 -5.24 -19.22 9.68
CA ALA A 155 -6.53 -19.36 10.35
C ALA A 155 -7.72 -19.11 9.39
N ARG A 156 -7.47 -18.82 8.11
CA ARG A 156 -8.47 -18.46 7.10
C ARG A 156 -9.32 -17.23 7.47
N HIS A 157 -8.70 -16.33 8.24
CA HIS A 157 -9.28 -15.02 8.54
C HIS A 157 -8.91 -14.04 7.42
N PHE A 158 -9.90 -13.65 6.61
CA PHE A 158 -9.70 -12.75 5.48
C PHE A 158 -10.58 -11.49 5.61
N PRO A 159 -10.05 -10.30 5.29
CA PRO A 159 -8.66 -10.04 4.91
C PRO A 159 -7.69 -10.30 6.07
N ALA A 160 -6.51 -10.87 5.75
CA ALA A 160 -5.50 -11.23 6.76
C ALA A 160 -4.69 -10.01 7.23
N ILE A 161 -5.39 -8.94 7.58
CA ILE A 161 -4.83 -7.66 8.02
C ILE A 161 -4.84 -7.63 9.55
N HIS A 162 -3.66 -7.51 10.15
CA HIS A 162 -3.53 -7.49 11.60
C HIS A 162 -3.86 -6.09 12.14
N TRP A 163 -4.88 -6.00 12.97
CA TRP A 163 -5.45 -4.74 13.47
C TRP A 163 -4.57 -3.95 14.41
N LEU A 164 -3.63 -4.61 15.15
CA LEU A 164 -2.71 -3.90 16.06
C LEU A 164 -1.46 -3.38 15.36
N THR A 165 -1.03 -4.01 14.25
CA THR A 165 0.16 -3.58 13.49
C THR A 165 -0.19 -2.61 12.37
N SER A 166 -1.46 -2.54 11.99
CA SER A 166 -1.97 -1.65 10.96
C SER A 166 -2.35 -0.29 11.56
N TYR A 167 -2.15 0.77 10.78
CA TYR A 167 -2.49 2.11 11.22
C TYR A 167 -2.97 2.99 10.07
N SER A 168 -3.66 4.08 10.43
CA SER A 168 -3.98 5.18 9.55
C SER A 168 -3.87 6.49 10.32
N GLU A 169 -3.09 7.41 9.81
CA GLU A 169 -2.94 8.76 10.37
C GLU A 169 -3.99 9.74 9.86
N TYR A 170 -4.80 9.32 8.88
CA TYR A 170 -5.87 10.16 8.30
C TYR A 170 -7.06 10.38 9.22
N LEU A 171 -7.19 9.61 10.30
CA LEU A 171 -8.38 9.66 11.16
C LEU A 171 -8.66 11.05 11.72
N ASN A 172 -7.61 11.75 12.17
CA ASN A 172 -7.76 13.08 12.77
C ASN A 172 -8.19 14.12 11.71
N ASP A 173 -7.55 14.08 10.54
CA ASP A 173 -7.82 15.02 9.45
C ASP A 173 -9.22 14.82 8.86
N LEU A 174 -9.68 13.56 8.81
CA LEU A 174 -10.96 13.17 8.24
C LEU A 174 -12.07 12.99 9.28
N SER A 175 -11.84 13.33 10.54
CA SER A 175 -12.80 13.10 11.63
C SER A 175 -14.16 13.76 11.36
N HIS A 176 -14.18 15.00 10.90
CA HIS A 176 -15.41 15.72 10.53
C HIS A 176 -16.12 15.03 9.35
N TRP A 177 -15.38 14.63 8.34
CA TRP A 177 -15.94 13.92 7.20
C TRP A 177 -16.63 12.61 7.62
N TYR A 178 -16.00 11.83 8.52
CA TYR A 178 -16.59 10.60 9.05
C TYR A 178 -17.84 10.87 9.89
N GLN A 179 -17.84 11.96 10.65
CA GLN A 179 -19.01 12.35 11.46
C GLN A 179 -20.20 12.71 10.58
N ASP A 180 -19.97 13.43 9.50
CA ASP A 180 -21.01 13.94 8.60
C ASP A 180 -21.53 12.87 7.64
N ASN A 181 -20.64 11.99 7.12
CA ASN A 181 -20.98 11.07 6.04
C ASN A 181 -21.16 9.60 6.48
N VAL A 182 -20.66 9.22 7.67
CA VAL A 182 -20.75 7.84 8.16
C VAL A 182 -21.58 7.78 9.45
N SER A 183 -21.09 8.36 10.53
CA SER A 183 -21.77 8.42 11.82
C SER A 183 -21.13 9.44 12.75
N PRO A 184 -21.92 10.24 13.50
CA PRO A 184 -21.38 11.14 14.52
C PRO A 184 -20.53 10.44 15.59
N LYS A 185 -20.75 9.14 15.80
CA LYS A 185 -20.04 8.31 16.78
C LYS A 185 -18.92 7.45 16.17
N PHE A 186 -18.60 7.62 14.89
CA PHE A 186 -17.63 6.76 14.20
C PHE A 186 -16.27 6.71 14.91
N VAL A 187 -15.70 7.87 15.23
CA VAL A 187 -14.39 7.98 15.89
C VAL A 187 -14.43 7.37 17.30
N ASP A 188 -15.51 7.58 18.05
CA ASP A 188 -15.68 7.01 19.39
C ASP A 188 -15.75 5.48 19.32
N TYR A 189 -16.58 4.93 18.44
CA TYR A 189 -16.69 3.49 18.26
C TYR A 189 -15.39 2.84 17.83
N ARG A 190 -14.69 3.46 16.89
CA ARG A 190 -13.36 3.00 16.47
C ARG A 190 -12.36 2.96 17.63
N ASN A 191 -12.31 4.01 18.46
CA ASN A 191 -11.39 4.08 19.58
C ASN A 191 -11.74 3.04 20.67
N ARG A 192 -13.03 2.82 20.95
CA ARG A 192 -13.49 1.77 21.87
C ARG A 192 -13.16 0.38 21.36
N LEU A 193 -13.34 0.12 20.07
CA LEU A 193 -12.94 -1.15 19.45
C LEU A 193 -11.44 -1.40 19.59
N MET A 194 -10.61 -0.41 19.29
CA MET A 194 -9.16 -0.51 19.44
C MET A 194 -8.72 -0.75 20.88
N ALA A 195 -9.40 -0.14 21.85
CA ALA A 195 -9.14 -0.38 23.26
C ALA A 195 -9.45 -1.83 23.65
N LEU A 196 -10.58 -2.39 23.20
CA LEU A 196 -10.94 -3.79 23.43
C LEU A 196 -9.94 -4.77 22.81
N LEU A 197 -9.51 -4.53 21.57
CA LEU A 197 -8.53 -5.37 20.88
C LEU A 197 -7.15 -5.35 21.57
N ASN A 198 -6.73 -4.20 22.08
CA ASN A 198 -5.51 -4.10 22.88
C ASN A 198 -5.65 -4.87 24.21
N GLN A 199 -6.81 -4.75 24.86
CA GLN A 199 -7.08 -5.48 26.11
C GLN A 199 -7.10 -7.00 25.88
N GLU A 200 -7.74 -7.46 24.81
CA GLU A 200 -7.71 -8.88 24.41
C GLU A 200 -6.30 -9.38 24.22
N SER A 201 -5.45 -8.64 23.48
CA SER A 201 -4.05 -9.03 23.25
C SER A 201 -3.27 -9.18 24.56
N SER A 202 -3.46 -8.23 25.50
CA SER A 202 -2.81 -8.30 26.82
C SER A 202 -3.31 -9.51 27.64
N LEU A 203 -4.60 -9.80 27.59
CA LEU A 203 -5.16 -10.97 28.27
C LEU A 203 -4.65 -12.29 27.69
N LEU A 204 -4.53 -12.38 26.35
CA LEU A 204 -3.97 -13.57 25.71
C LEU A 204 -2.51 -13.84 26.11
N GLU A 205 -1.71 -12.81 26.35
CA GLU A 205 -0.36 -12.96 26.88
C GLU A 205 -0.37 -13.52 28.30
N ILE A 206 -1.28 -13.04 29.15
CA ILE A 206 -1.44 -13.55 30.51
C ILE A 206 -1.89 -15.03 30.49
N VAL A 207 -2.86 -15.37 29.64
CA VAL A 207 -3.35 -16.75 29.50
C VAL A 207 -2.23 -17.71 29.05
N LYS A 208 -1.36 -17.28 28.15
CA LYS A 208 -0.20 -18.07 27.72
C LYS A 208 0.79 -18.36 28.84
N LEU A 209 0.90 -17.46 29.82
CA LEU A 209 1.84 -17.59 30.96
C LEU A 209 1.27 -18.38 32.11
N ILE A 210 -0.02 -18.23 32.44
CA ILE A 210 -0.62 -18.72 33.69
C ILE A 210 -1.64 -19.84 33.42
N GLY A 211 -2.13 -19.98 32.19
CA GLY A 211 -3.22 -20.87 31.81
C GLY A 211 -4.59 -20.19 31.82
N SER A 212 -5.57 -20.87 31.23
CA SER A 212 -6.95 -20.35 31.09
C SER A 212 -7.76 -20.30 32.38
N ASP A 213 -7.28 -20.98 33.44
CA ASP A 213 -8.05 -21.17 34.69
C ASP A 213 -8.01 -19.95 35.64
N VAL A 214 -7.36 -18.85 35.21
CA VAL A 214 -7.18 -17.64 36.01
C VAL A 214 -8.05 -16.47 35.48
N LEU A 215 -8.75 -16.68 34.41
CA LEU A 215 -9.73 -15.74 33.83
C LEU A 215 -11.14 -16.17 34.24
#